data_9859d4864ff3011d96b1c9a084531119
#
_entry.id   9859d4864ff3011d96b1c9a084531119
#
_cell.length_a   1.000
_cell.length_b   1.000
_cell.length_c   1.000
_cell.angle_alpha   90.00
_cell.angle_beta   90.00
_cell.angle_gamma   90.00
#
_symmetry.space_group_name_H-M   'P 1'
#
loop_
_entity.id
_entity.type
_entity.pdbx_description
1 polymer ?
#
loop_
_entity_poly.entity_id
_entity_poly.type
_entity_poly.pdbx_seq_one_letter_code
_entity_poly.pdbx_strand_id
1 'polypeptide(L)'
;MAIGFIGLGNLGTAITTRLSQLGETLVVYNRNIEKIKDLGYEIVSSPKEILQKCDVIFLCLFDSEAVKQILLGDNGLLCEELKGKTIIDL
;
A
#
# COMPACT_ATOMS: atom_id res chain seq x y z
N MET A 1 -12.36 -4.93 7.78
CA MET A 1 -11.17 -5.38 7.03
C MET A 1 -10.37 -4.15 6.58
N ALA A 2 -9.08 -4.18 6.75
CA ALA A 2 -8.24 -3.05 6.33
C ALA A 2 -7.84 -3.19 4.85
N ILE A 3 -7.74 -2.05 4.18
CA ILE A 3 -7.29 -1.98 2.79
C ILE A 3 -5.86 -1.45 2.80
N GLY A 4 -4.95 -2.17 2.15
CA GLY A 4 -3.57 -1.75 2.00
C GLY A 4 -3.40 -0.86 0.77
N PHE A 5 -2.55 0.16 0.87
CA PHE A 5 -2.28 1.04 -0.24
C PHE A 5 -0.78 1.36 -0.30
N ILE A 6 -0.16 1.10 -1.44
CA ILE A 6 1.26 1.32 -1.66
C ILE A 6 1.43 2.35 -2.77
N GLY A 7 2.13 3.43 -2.46
CA GLY A 7 2.38 4.52 -3.40
C GLY A 7 1.34 5.64 -3.27
N LEU A 8 1.69 6.68 -2.51
CA LEU A 8 0.78 7.78 -2.21
C LEU A 8 1.23 9.08 -2.88
N GLY A 9 1.34 9.04 -4.22
CA GLY A 9 1.45 10.26 -5.01
C GLY A 9 0.10 10.97 -5.12
N ASN A 10 -0.05 11.86 -6.10
CA ASN A 10 -1.30 12.63 -6.23
C ASN A 10 -2.52 11.74 -6.42
N LEU A 11 -2.44 10.75 -7.31
CA LEU A 11 -3.55 9.84 -7.57
C LEU A 11 -3.84 8.95 -6.35
N GLY A 12 -2.80 8.38 -5.76
CA GLY A 12 -2.96 7.52 -4.59
C GLY A 12 -3.57 8.27 -3.41
N THR A 13 -3.14 9.50 -3.19
CA THR A 13 -3.71 10.34 -2.13
C THR A 13 -5.19 10.63 -2.37
N ALA A 14 -5.56 10.91 -3.62
CA ALA A 14 -6.96 11.16 -3.96
C ALA A 14 -7.83 9.92 -3.70
N ILE A 15 -7.34 8.75 -4.06
CA ILE A 15 -8.07 7.49 -3.87
C ILE A 15 -8.20 7.14 -2.40
N THR A 16 -7.12 7.27 -1.62
CA THR A 16 -7.16 6.96 -0.19
C THR A 16 -8.05 7.92 0.55
N THR A 17 -8.05 9.20 0.18
CA THR A 17 -8.97 10.19 0.76
C THR A 17 -10.41 9.76 0.55
N ARG A 18 -10.75 9.32 -0.66
CA ARG A 18 -12.12 8.89 -0.97
C ARG A 18 -12.50 7.63 -0.19
N LEU A 19 -11.61 6.66 -0.12
CA LEU A 19 -11.85 5.43 0.65
C LEU A 19 -12.04 5.73 2.13
N SER A 20 -11.26 6.64 2.67
CA SER A 20 -11.39 7.07 4.07
C SER A 20 -12.74 7.73 4.32
N GLN A 21 -13.21 8.57 3.39
CA GLN A 21 -14.53 9.19 3.49
C GLN A 21 -15.66 8.17 3.47
N LEU A 22 -15.45 7.04 2.82
CA LEU A 22 -16.43 5.95 2.77
C LEU A 22 -16.36 5.04 4.01
N GLY A 23 -15.50 5.35 4.97
CA GLY A 23 -15.42 4.60 6.22
C GLY A 23 -14.46 3.42 6.19
N GLU A 24 -13.66 3.29 5.14
CA GLU A 24 -12.68 2.20 5.07
C GLU A 24 -11.46 2.47 5.94
N THR A 25 -10.94 1.41 6.55
CA THR A 25 -9.69 1.46 7.31
C THR A 25 -8.52 1.27 6.37
N LEU A 26 -7.56 2.17 6.40
CA LEU A 26 -6.43 2.16 5.48
C LEU A 26 -5.11 1.89 6.21
N VAL A 27 -4.29 1.01 5.64
CA VAL A 27 -2.91 0.79 6.05
C VAL A 27 -2.04 1.13 4.84
N VAL A 28 -1.10 2.04 5.00
CA VAL A 28 -0.38 2.61 3.88
C VAL A 28 1.13 2.42 3.97
N TYR A 29 1.76 2.30 2.82
CA TYR A 29 3.20 2.34 2.69
C TYR A 29 3.56 3.27 1.53
N ASN A 30 4.55 4.11 1.75
CA ASN A 30 5.12 4.94 0.70
C ASN A 30 6.64 4.95 0.89
N ARG A 31 7.39 4.97 -0.21
CA ARG A 31 8.84 4.99 -0.16
C ARG A 31 9.34 6.19 0.65
N ASN A 32 8.68 7.34 0.53
CA ASN A 32 8.96 8.52 1.32
C ASN A 32 7.89 8.67 2.39
N ILE A 33 8.17 8.21 3.60
CA ILE A 33 7.24 8.24 4.73
C ILE A 33 6.92 9.67 5.15
N GLU A 34 7.85 10.60 4.99
CA GLU A 34 7.62 12.00 5.35
C GLU A 34 6.46 12.63 4.58
N LYS A 35 6.20 12.18 3.36
CA LYS A 35 5.09 12.69 2.55
C LYS A 35 3.72 12.26 3.05
N ILE A 36 3.66 11.18 3.83
CA ILE A 36 2.37 10.58 4.21
C ILE A 36 2.09 10.59 5.69
N LYS A 37 3.06 10.99 6.52
CA LYS A 37 2.91 10.92 7.97
C LYS A 37 1.77 11.76 8.53
N ASP A 38 1.39 12.83 7.83
CA ASP A 38 0.34 13.74 8.29
C ASP A 38 -1.05 13.40 7.75
N LEU A 39 -1.18 12.32 6.98
CA LEU A 39 -2.47 11.93 6.39
C LEU A 39 -3.40 11.21 7.38
N GLY A 40 -2.89 10.79 8.52
CA GLY A 40 -3.72 10.17 9.56
C GLY A 40 -4.00 8.69 9.38
N TYR A 41 -3.35 8.02 8.44
CA TYR A 41 -3.52 6.58 8.24
C TYR A 41 -2.48 5.79 9.04
N GLU A 42 -2.74 4.50 9.24
CA GLU A 42 -1.73 3.61 9.80
C GLU A 42 -0.63 3.40 8.76
N ILE A 43 0.61 3.72 9.13
CA ILE A 43 1.77 3.63 8.24
C ILE A 43 2.64 2.45 8.67
N VAL A 44 3.03 1.62 7.70
CA VAL A 44 3.94 0.50 7.94
C VAL A 44 5.30 0.78 7.30
N SER A 45 6.32 0.08 7.77
CA SER A 45 7.69 0.33 7.34
C SER A 45 8.13 -0.51 6.14
N SER A 46 7.33 -1.47 5.72
CA SER A 46 7.64 -2.29 4.55
C SER A 46 6.36 -2.81 3.89
N PRO A 47 6.41 -3.16 2.59
CA PRO A 47 5.27 -3.77 1.91
C PRO A 47 4.84 -5.09 2.53
N LYS A 48 5.78 -5.86 3.05
CA LYS A 48 5.52 -7.13 3.70
C LYS A 48 4.54 -6.97 4.87
N GLU A 49 4.67 -5.90 5.65
CA GLU A 49 3.78 -5.64 6.78
C GLU A 49 2.33 -5.42 6.34
N ILE A 50 2.14 -4.87 5.13
CA ILE A 50 0.78 -4.68 4.59
C ILE A 50 0.10 -6.03 4.40
N LEU A 51 0.81 -7.04 3.91
CA LEU A 51 0.24 -8.38 3.75
C LEU A 51 -0.24 -8.97 5.06
N GLN A 52 0.45 -8.65 6.15
CA GLN A 52 0.08 -9.18 7.46
C GLN A 52 -1.19 -8.55 8.01
N LYS A 53 -1.53 -7.36 7.53
CA LYS A 53 -2.64 -6.57 8.06
C LYS A 53 -3.84 -6.45 7.12
N CYS A 54 -3.65 -6.71 5.83
CA CYS A 54 -4.66 -6.44 4.80
C CYS A 54 -4.84 -7.63 3.88
N ASP A 55 -6.06 -7.80 3.36
CA ASP A 55 -6.36 -8.82 2.36
C ASP A 55 -6.45 -8.24 0.96
N VAL A 56 -6.77 -6.96 0.83
CA VAL A 56 -6.82 -6.26 -0.45
C VAL A 56 -5.77 -5.15 -0.44
N ILE A 57 -4.91 -5.13 -1.45
CA ILE A 57 -3.79 -4.20 -1.52
C ILE A 57 -3.76 -3.53 -2.88
N PHE A 58 -3.78 -2.20 -2.89
CA PHE A 58 -3.67 -1.41 -4.11
C PHE A 58 -2.24 -0.93 -4.30
N LEU A 59 -1.74 -1.05 -5.54
CA LEU A 59 -0.46 -0.49 -5.94
C LEU A 59 -0.71 0.70 -6.85
N CYS A 60 -0.14 1.85 -6.52
CA CYS A 60 -0.23 3.06 -7.34
C CYS A 60 1.17 3.63 -7.54
N LEU A 61 1.92 3.02 -8.45
CA LEU A 61 3.32 3.33 -8.67
C LEU A 61 3.53 3.76 -10.13
N PHE A 62 4.51 4.65 -10.35
CA PHE A 62 4.67 5.29 -11.65
C PHE A 62 5.51 4.50 -12.66
N ASP A 63 6.35 3.59 -12.21
CA ASP A 63 7.23 2.87 -13.13
C ASP A 63 7.39 1.40 -12.75
N SER A 64 7.86 0.61 -13.72
CA SER A 64 8.00 -0.83 -13.55
C SER A 64 9.10 -1.21 -12.56
N GLU A 65 10.12 -0.37 -12.40
CA GLU A 65 11.16 -0.64 -11.40
C GLU A 65 10.61 -0.51 -9.98
N ALA A 66 9.77 0.50 -9.73
CA ALA A 66 9.14 0.66 -8.42
C ALA A 66 8.24 -0.53 -8.11
N VAL A 67 7.43 -0.98 -9.08
CA VAL A 67 6.59 -2.16 -8.92
C VAL A 67 7.42 -3.39 -8.61
N LYS A 68 8.52 -3.57 -9.35
CA LYS A 68 9.42 -4.71 -9.17
C LYS A 68 10.03 -4.74 -7.77
N GLN A 69 10.49 -3.60 -7.26
CA GLN A 69 11.06 -3.52 -5.93
C GLN A 69 10.03 -3.83 -4.84
N ILE A 70 8.80 -3.36 -5.02
CA ILE A 70 7.73 -3.63 -4.06
C ILE A 70 7.38 -5.13 -4.03
N LEU A 71 7.35 -5.77 -5.18
CA LEU A 71 7.00 -7.20 -5.27
C LEU A 71 8.16 -8.12 -4.92
N LEU A 72 9.35 -7.83 -5.43
CA LEU A 72 10.49 -8.76 -5.42
C LEU A 72 11.63 -8.35 -4.49
N GLY A 73 11.61 -7.14 -3.93
CA GLY A 73 12.66 -6.68 -3.05
C GLY A 73 12.65 -7.40 -1.71
N ASP A 74 13.69 -7.15 -0.90
CA ASP A 74 13.73 -7.64 0.48
C ASP A 74 12.54 -7.04 1.23
N ASN A 75 11.78 -7.86 1.94
CA ASN A 75 10.53 -7.43 2.58
C ASN A 75 9.46 -6.95 1.60
N GLY A 76 9.55 -7.35 0.33
CA GLY A 76 8.52 -7.08 -0.67
C GLY A 76 7.31 -7.99 -0.49
N LEU A 77 6.27 -7.76 -1.31
CA LEU A 77 5.02 -8.50 -1.18
C LEU A 77 5.17 -10.01 -1.44
N LEU A 78 6.09 -10.41 -2.33
CA LEU A 78 6.27 -11.82 -2.66
C LEU A 78 7.16 -12.57 -1.67
N CYS A 79 7.66 -11.92 -0.62
CA CYS A 79 8.38 -12.59 0.45
C CYS A 79 7.46 -13.42 1.35
N GLU A 80 6.17 -13.14 1.31
CA GLU A 80 5.17 -13.85 2.10
C GLU A 80 4.22 -14.64 1.21
N GLU A 81 3.51 -15.57 1.80
CA GLU A 81 2.48 -16.30 1.09
C GLU A 81 1.31 -15.37 0.76
N LEU A 82 0.88 -15.37 -0.51
CA LEU A 82 -0.19 -14.51 -1.00
C LEU A 82 -1.58 -15.15 -0.95
N LYS A 83 -1.71 -16.31 -0.37
CA LYS A 83 -2.99 -17.02 -0.32
C LYS A 83 -4.06 -16.17 0.38
N GLY A 84 -5.19 -16.00 -0.28
CA GLY A 84 -6.27 -15.18 0.26
C GLY A 84 -6.08 -13.67 0.09
N LYS A 85 -5.02 -13.26 -0.59
CA LYS A 85 -4.74 -11.84 -0.82
C LYS A 85 -5.07 -11.43 -2.24
N THR A 86 -5.51 -10.19 -2.40
CA THR A 86 -5.80 -9.59 -3.72
C THR A 86 -4.91 -8.37 -3.89
N ILE A 87 -4.14 -8.34 -4.96
CA ILE A 87 -3.29 -7.19 -5.30
C ILE A 87 -3.83 -6.56 -6.57
N ILE A 88 -4.12 -5.27 -6.50
CA ILE A 88 -4.68 -4.50 -7.61
C ILE A 88 -3.67 -3.44 -8.03
N ASP A 89 -3.17 -3.54 -9.25
CA ASP A 89 -2.23 -2.58 -9.83
C ASP A 89 -3.00 -1.52 -10.61
N LEU A 90 -2.82 -0.28 -10.24
CA LEU A 90 -3.54 0.83 -10.86
C LEU A 90 -2.76 1.50 -11.99
#